data_44c79ddac4b45f7b264ed3dd6f1bc89d
#
_entry.id   44c79ddac4b45f7b264ed3dd6f1bc89d
#
_cell.length_a   1.000
_cell.length_b   1.000
_cell.length_c   1.000
_cell.angle_alpha   90.00
_cell.angle_beta   90.00
_cell.angle_gamma   90.00
#
_symmetry.space_group_name_H-M   'P 1'
#
loop_
_entity.id
_entity.type
_entity.pdbx_description
1 polymer ?
#
loop_
_entity_poly.entity_id
_entity_poly.type
_entity_poly.pdbx_seq_one_letter_code
_entity_poly.pdbx_strand_id
1 'polypeptide(L)'
;MGADEGATTSGTDPAVGSAGDSYAMGRSEAETERLIRQSGLYAPFTRRLFERAGLGPGMRVLDVGTGAGDVALIAAEMVGASGAVVGVDRDPAVLETARARAGRAALSNATFVEGDADAPGLEGGFDAAVGRLVLMHQPNPAKTLGSVASMVRPGGVVAFQEYNCTTRSMVAFPPTPLWAEALGWIAAALERAGVETEMGFKLRGAFAEAGLAEPKMELNAPVGGGPGWGGHEFAAETVRTLLPLLERFGIVSAEEVGIETLAERLREEMVASGGVGKPPEMVSAWAQKP
;
A
#
# COMPACT_ATOMS: atom_id res chain seq x y z
N MET A 1 56.92 42.08 -4.69
CA MET A 1 57.17 41.01 -5.66
C MET A 1 56.66 39.71 -5.06
N GLY A 2 55.80 38.99 -5.72
CA GLY A 2 55.34 37.64 -5.34
C GLY A 2 53.93 37.64 -4.72
N ALA A 3 52.94 37.60 -5.59
CA ALA A 3 51.54 37.26 -5.24
C ALA A 3 51.45 35.75 -5.04
N ASP A 4 50.77 35.36 -3.99
CA ASP A 4 50.38 33.96 -3.79
C ASP A 4 48.83 33.89 -3.92
N GLU A 5 48.36 33.17 -4.96
CA GLU A 5 46.97 32.96 -5.27
C GLU A 5 46.45 31.74 -4.50
N GLY A 6 45.64 32.01 -3.49
CA GLY A 6 44.92 30.96 -2.77
C GLY A 6 43.74 30.40 -3.57
N ALA A 7 43.84 29.20 -4.03
CA ALA A 7 42.77 28.47 -4.72
C ALA A 7 41.68 28.05 -3.69
N THR A 8 40.48 28.60 -3.85
CA THR A 8 39.27 28.14 -3.15
C THR A 8 38.70 26.91 -3.84
N THR A 9 38.81 25.76 -3.21
CA THR A 9 38.09 24.55 -3.62
C THR A 9 36.63 24.67 -3.24
N SER A 10 35.76 24.84 -4.22
CA SER A 10 34.32 24.73 -4.08
C SER A 10 33.93 23.27 -3.86
N GLY A 11 33.51 22.94 -2.65
CA GLY A 11 32.87 21.67 -2.38
C GLY A 11 31.51 21.62 -3.08
N THR A 12 31.37 20.73 -4.02
CA THR A 12 30.08 20.36 -4.60
C THR A 12 29.32 19.48 -3.62
N ASP A 13 28.22 20.01 -3.08
CA ASP A 13 27.22 19.21 -2.39
C ASP A 13 26.73 18.06 -3.29
N PRO A 14 26.60 16.84 -2.78
CA PRO A 14 25.97 15.77 -3.55
C PRO A 14 24.49 16.08 -3.71
N ALA A 15 24.07 16.18 -4.97
CA ALA A 15 22.70 16.41 -5.38
C ALA A 15 21.74 15.46 -4.66
N VAL A 16 20.72 16.06 -4.05
CA VAL A 16 19.53 15.35 -3.54
C VAL A 16 18.95 14.54 -4.68
N GLY A 17 18.92 13.21 -4.50
CA GLY A 17 18.39 12.26 -5.49
C GLY A 17 16.98 12.63 -5.90
N SER A 18 16.72 12.49 -7.19
CA SER A 18 15.44 12.79 -7.84
C SER A 18 14.30 11.98 -7.19
N ALA A 19 13.11 12.57 -7.14
CA ALA A 19 11.86 12.00 -6.60
C ALA A 19 11.40 10.64 -7.21
N GLY A 20 12.22 10.00 -8.02
CA GLY A 20 11.98 8.70 -8.67
C GLY A 20 12.29 7.46 -7.82
N ASP A 21 12.99 7.60 -6.69
CA ASP A 21 13.48 6.46 -5.89
C ASP A 21 12.67 6.17 -4.62
N SER A 22 11.48 6.74 -4.46
CA SER A 22 10.77 6.74 -3.17
C SER A 22 9.81 5.56 -2.92
N TYR A 23 9.80 4.50 -3.75
CA TYR A 23 9.05 3.30 -3.39
C TYR A 23 9.90 2.41 -2.48
N ALA A 24 9.58 2.43 -1.19
CA ALA A 24 10.35 1.76 -0.12
C ALA A 24 10.34 0.22 -0.23
N MET A 25 9.37 -0.34 -0.94
CA MET A 25 9.13 -1.77 -1.08
C MET A 25 9.69 -2.26 -2.41
N GLY A 26 10.87 -2.73 -2.55
CA GLY A 26 11.53 -3.17 -3.81
C GLY A 26 10.64 -3.89 -4.84
N ARG A 27 11.11 -3.98 -6.08
CA ARG A 27 10.36 -4.47 -7.26
C ARG A 27 10.82 -5.87 -7.68
N SER A 28 10.95 -6.80 -6.73
CA SER A 28 11.37 -8.17 -7.01
C SER A 28 10.18 -9.12 -7.20
N GLU A 29 10.44 -10.30 -7.74
CA GLU A 29 9.45 -11.39 -7.83
C GLU A 29 8.92 -11.76 -6.43
N ALA A 30 9.78 -11.72 -5.41
CA ALA A 30 9.40 -11.91 -4.01
C ALA A 30 8.41 -10.86 -3.51
N GLU A 31 8.56 -9.59 -3.95
CA GLU A 31 7.60 -8.53 -3.66
C GLU A 31 6.23 -8.82 -4.26
N THR A 32 6.20 -9.27 -5.49
CA THR A 32 4.95 -9.64 -6.17
C THR A 32 4.22 -10.77 -5.46
N GLU A 33 4.94 -11.81 -5.04
CA GLU A 33 4.36 -12.91 -4.26
C GLU A 33 3.89 -12.46 -2.88
N ARG A 34 4.61 -11.55 -2.24
CA ARG A 34 4.20 -10.94 -0.98
C ARG A 34 2.88 -10.18 -1.14
N LEU A 35 2.77 -9.33 -2.17
CA LEU A 35 1.55 -8.58 -2.47
C LEU A 35 0.35 -9.52 -2.67
N ILE A 36 0.56 -10.64 -3.36
CA ILE A 36 -0.49 -11.67 -3.55
C ILE A 36 -0.92 -12.29 -2.21
N ARG A 37 0.03 -12.64 -1.33
CA ARG A 37 -0.28 -13.17 0.00
C ARG A 37 -0.94 -12.14 0.90
N GLN A 38 -0.45 -10.90 0.89
CA GLN A 38 -1.04 -9.76 1.61
C GLN A 38 -2.49 -9.52 1.18
N SER A 39 -2.77 -9.66 -0.11
CA SER A 39 -4.12 -9.54 -0.66
C SER A 39 -5.10 -10.48 0.03
N GLY A 40 -4.72 -11.73 0.28
CA GLY A 40 -5.56 -12.71 0.98
C GLY A 40 -5.99 -12.25 2.37
N LEU A 41 -5.10 -11.58 3.11
CA LEU A 41 -5.37 -11.11 4.46
C LEU A 41 -6.30 -9.88 4.49
N TYR A 42 -6.17 -8.98 3.52
CA TYR A 42 -6.90 -7.70 3.47
C TYR A 42 -8.01 -7.65 2.41
N ALA A 43 -8.10 -8.61 1.50
CA ALA A 43 -9.12 -8.67 0.45
C ALA A 43 -10.56 -8.59 0.98
N PRO A 44 -10.92 -9.25 2.11
CA PRO A 44 -12.27 -9.14 2.67
C PRO A 44 -12.65 -7.69 3.05
N PHE A 45 -11.67 -6.92 3.54
CA PHE A 45 -11.91 -5.51 3.91
C PHE A 45 -12.03 -4.60 2.68
N THR A 46 -11.30 -4.90 1.60
CA THR A 46 -11.43 -4.18 0.33
C THR A 46 -12.79 -4.44 -0.29
N ARG A 47 -13.24 -5.70 -0.32
CA ARG A 47 -14.58 -6.06 -0.81
C ARG A 47 -15.67 -5.34 0.00
N ARG A 48 -15.55 -5.35 1.33
CA ARG A 48 -16.46 -4.63 2.22
C ARG A 48 -16.49 -3.12 1.96
N LEU A 49 -15.32 -2.49 1.74
CA LEU A 49 -15.28 -1.08 1.34
C LEU A 49 -16.08 -0.85 0.08
N PHE A 50 -15.89 -1.66 -0.95
CA PHE A 50 -16.58 -1.51 -2.24
C PHE A 50 -18.10 -1.66 -2.11
N GLU A 51 -18.56 -2.64 -1.34
CA GLU A 51 -19.97 -2.82 -1.00
C GLU A 51 -20.54 -1.58 -0.31
N ARG A 52 -19.84 -1.04 0.70
CA ARG A 52 -20.25 0.15 1.45
C ARG A 52 -20.21 1.42 0.61
N ALA A 53 -19.27 1.51 -0.30
CA ALA A 53 -19.11 2.62 -1.24
C ALA A 53 -20.12 2.56 -2.40
N GLY A 54 -20.80 1.43 -2.57
CA GLY A 54 -21.83 1.23 -3.58
C GLY A 54 -21.29 0.84 -4.96
N LEU A 55 -20.10 0.22 -5.03
CA LEU A 55 -19.63 -0.38 -6.28
C LEU A 55 -20.52 -1.55 -6.66
N GLY A 56 -20.92 -1.62 -7.93
CA GLY A 56 -21.84 -2.64 -8.40
C GLY A 56 -21.77 -2.89 -9.91
N PRO A 57 -22.61 -3.82 -10.39
CA PRO A 57 -22.59 -4.27 -11.79
C PRO A 57 -22.69 -3.13 -12.81
N GLY A 58 -21.89 -3.23 -13.87
CA GLY A 58 -21.90 -2.29 -14.99
C GLY A 58 -21.06 -1.02 -14.77
N MET A 59 -20.52 -0.80 -13.57
CA MET A 59 -19.69 0.39 -13.30
C MET A 59 -18.34 0.34 -14.03
N ARG A 60 -17.86 1.53 -14.40
CA ARG A 60 -16.49 1.76 -14.88
C ARG A 60 -15.63 2.28 -13.73
N VAL A 61 -14.64 1.50 -13.30
CA VAL A 61 -13.81 1.77 -12.10
C VAL A 61 -12.37 2.04 -12.49
N LEU A 62 -11.77 3.05 -11.88
CA LEU A 62 -10.34 3.34 -11.93
C LEU A 62 -9.67 2.83 -10.64
N ASP A 63 -8.67 1.97 -10.76
CA ASP A 63 -7.82 1.53 -9.65
C ASP A 63 -6.44 2.18 -9.77
N VAL A 64 -6.14 3.11 -8.87
CA VAL A 64 -4.91 3.90 -8.89
C VAL A 64 -3.85 3.24 -8.03
N GLY A 65 -2.62 3.12 -8.56
CA GLY A 65 -1.54 2.37 -7.91
C GLY A 65 -1.90 0.89 -7.82
N THR A 66 -2.39 0.33 -8.92
CA THR A 66 -2.98 -1.01 -8.97
C THR A 66 -2.00 -2.13 -8.58
N GLY A 67 -0.69 -1.89 -8.69
CA GLY A 67 0.33 -2.87 -8.41
C GLY A 67 0.12 -4.17 -9.19
N ALA A 68 0.14 -5.31 -8.49
CA ALA A 68 -0.13 -6.63 -9.06
C ALA A 68 -1.63 -6.89 -9.35
N GLY A 69 -2.49 -5.86 -9.29
CA GLY A 69 -3.89 -5.94 -9.65
C GLY A 69 -4.84 -6.42 -8.55
N ASP A 70 -4.41 -6.50 -7.31
CA ASP A 70 -5.23 -7.06 -6.22
C ASP A 70 -6.59 -6.38 -6.07
N VAL A 71 -6.58 -5.05 -6.08
CA VAL A 71 -7.77 -4.22 -5.93
C VAL A 71 -8.60 -4.23 -7.20
N ALA A 72 -7.93 -4.10 -8.37
CA ALA A 72 -8.57 -4.15 -9.68
C ALA A 72 -9.32 -5.46 -9.91
N LEU A 73 -8.75 -6.61 -9.53
CA LEU A 73 -9.40 -7.92 -9.70
C LEU A 73 -10.66 -8.05 -8.83
N ILE A 74 -10.62 -7.58 -7.57
CA ILE A 74 -11.80 -7.53 -6.71
C ILE A 74 -12.88 -6.63 -7.32
N ALA A 75 -12.49 -5.45 -7.82
CA ALA A 75 -13.42 -4.54 -8.48
C ALA A 75 -14.03 -5.18 -9.75
N ALA A 76 -13.21 -5.86 -10.58
CA ALA A 76 -13.64 -6.50 -11.82
C ALA A 76 -14.67 -7.62 -11.58
N GLU A 77 -14.49 -8.41 -10.52
CA GLU A 77 -15.49 -9.39 -10.10
C GLU A 77 -16.82 -8.73 -9.71
N MET A 78 -16.75 -7.60 -8.95
CA MET A 78 -17.95 -6.93 -8.44
C MET A 78 -18.73 -6.19 -9.53
N VAL A 79 -18.04 -5.56 -10.48
CA VAL A 79 -18.72 -4.85 -11.58
C VAL A 79 -19.21 -5.80 -12.68
N GLY A 80 -18.69 -7.02 -12.71
CA GLY A 80 -19.11 -8.07 -13.64
C GLY A 80 -18.82 -7.76 -15.11
N ALA A 81 -19.26 -8.63 -16.00
CA ALA A 81 -18.94 -8.55 -17.42
C ALA A 81 -19.47 -7.31 -18.15
N SER A 82 -20.48 -6.61 -17.60
CA SER A 82 -21.02 -5.37 -18.14
C SER A 82 -20.28 -4.12 -17.66
N GLY A 83 -19.43 -4.25 -16.64
CA GLY A 83 -18.57 -3.18 -16.12
C GLY A 83 -17.16 -3.26 -16.70
N ALA A 84 -16.32 -2.29 -16.33
CA ALA A 84 -14.92 -2.24 -16.73
C ALA A 84 -14.04 -1.71 -15.60
N VAL A 85 -12.83 -2.24 -15.47
CA VAL A 85 -11.82 -1.76 -14.53
C VAL A 85 -10.56 -1.37 -15.30
N VAL A 86 -10.03 -0.19 -15.00
CA VAL A 86 -8.74 0.28 -15.49
C VAL A 86 -7.80 0.41 -14.30
N GLY A 87 -6.79 -0.43 -14.23
CA GLY A 87 -5.72 -0.35 -13.23
C GLY A 87 -4.56 0.49 -13.78
N VAL A 88 -4.07 1.43 -12.99
CA VAL A 88 -2.95 2.31 -13.34
C VAL A 88 -1.80 2.09 -12.36
N ASP A 89 -0.60 1.90 -12.87
CA ASP A 89 0.64 1.90 -12.07
C ASP A 89 1.79 2.46 -12.93
N ARG A 90 2.79 3.02 -12.28
CA ARG A 90 3.99 3.55 -12.96
C ARG A 90 5.01 2.47 -13.32
N ASP A 91 4.87 1.27 -12.77
CA ASP A 91 5.80 0.16 -12.98
C ASP A 91 5.25 -0.83 -14.02
N PRO A 92 5.79 -0.84 -15.26
CA PRO A 92 5.34 -1.76 -16.29
C PRO A 92 5.54 -3.24 -15.93
N ALA A 93 6.54 -3.58 -15.11
CA ALA A 93 6.80 -4.97 -14.73
C ALA A 93 5.70 -5.52 -13.81
N VAL A 94 5.20 -4.70 -12.86
CA VAL A 94 4.11 -5.12 -11.99
C VAL A 94 2.78 -5.20 -12.75
N LEU A 95 2.59 -4.38 -13.79
CA LEU A 95 1.41 -4.44 -14.66
C LEU A 95 1.36 -5.73 -15.50
N GLU A 96 2.51 -6.27 -15.92
CA GLU A 96 2.54 -7.59 -16.57
C GLU A 96 2.04 -8.69 -15.63
N THR A 97 2.41 -8.62 -14.35
CA THR A 97 1.88 -9.53 -13.33
C THR A 97 0.37 -9.37 -13.16
N ALA A 98 -0.13 -8.13 -13.13
CA ALA A 98 -1.56 -7.87 -13.03
C ALA A 98 -2.33 -8.43 -14.24
N ARG A 99 -1.81 -8.25 -15.46
CA ARG A 99 -2.37 -8.81 -16.70
C ARG A 99 -2.42 -10.35 -16.67
N ALA A 100 -1.30 -10.97 -16.27
CA ALA A 100 -1.24 -12.43 -16.15
C ALA A 100 -2.23 -12.98 -15.11
N ARG A 101 -2.45 -12.28 -14.00
CA ARG A 101 -3.41 -12.65 -12.96
C ARG A 101 -4.86 -12.48 -13.45
N ALA A 102 -5.18 -11.38 -14.11
CA ALA A 102 -6.49 -11.16 -14.72
C ALA A 102 -6.83 -12.26 -15.76
N GLY A 103 -5.86 -12.63 -16.60
CA GLY A 103 -6.00 -13.72 -17.55
C GLY A 103 -6.27 -15.08 -16.89
N ARG A 104 -5.53 -15.40 -15.81
CA ARG A 104 -5.75 -16.64 -15.04
C ARG A 104 -7.12 -16.68 -14.35
N ALA A 105 -7.62 -15.51 -13.92
CA ALA A 105 -8.94 -15.36 -13.30
C ALA A 105 -10.08 -15.23 -14.35
N ALA A 106 -9.79 -15.24 -15.65
CA ALA A 106 -10.73 -15.00 -16.74
C ALA A 106 -11.50 -13.66 -16.63
N LEU A 107 -10.87 -12.64 -16.05
CA LEU A 107 -11.44 -11.29 -15.89
C LEU A 107 -11.06 -10.40 -17.09
N SER A 108 -11.75 -10.58 -18.20
CA SER A 108 -11.51 -9.82 -19.45
C SER A 108 -11.95 -8.34 -19.37
N ASN A 109 -12.68 -7.96 -18.33
CA ASN A 109 -13.13 -6.60 -18.05
C ASN A 109 -12.14 -5.76 -17.23
N ALA A 110 -10.95 -6.30 -16.89
CA ALA A 110 -9.86 -5.60 -16.26
C ALA A 110 -8.74 -5.29 -17.28
N THR A 111 -8.35 -4.04 -17.41
CA THR A 111 -7.23 -3.57 -18.24
C THR A 111 -6.21 -2.82 -17.38
N PHE A 112 -4.94 -2.85 -17.81
CA PHE A 112 -3.85 -2.26 -17.03
C PHE A 112 -2.99 -1.39 -17.91
N VAL A 113 -2.77 -0.15 -17.47
CA VAL A 113 -2.04 0.87 -18.23
C VAL A 113 -0.96 1.53 -17.35
N GLU A 114 0.14 1.90 -18.00
CA GLU A 114 1.20 2.67 -17.34
C GLU A 114 0.75 4.12 -17.15
N GLY A 115 0.95 4.64 -15.93
CA GLY A 115 0.60 6.02 -15.59
C GLY A 115 0.91 6.33 -14.14
N ASP A 116 0.97 7.62 -13.83
CA ASP A 116 1.19 8.10 -12.46
C ASP A 116 -0.13 8.30 -11.73
N ALA A 117 -0.14 8.07 -10.42
CA ALA A 117 -1.31 8.29 -9.57
C ALA A 117 -1.77 9.76 -9.59
N ASP A 118 -0.83 10.71 -9.69
CA ASP A 118 -1.10 12.15 -9.77
C ASP A 118 -1.63 12.60 -11.14
N ALA A 119 -1.34 11.84 -12.19
CA ALA A 119 -1.69 12.16 -13.55
C ALA A 119 -1.90 10.86 -14.38
N PRO A 120 -3.02 10.16 -14.18
CA PRO A 120 -3.26 8.86 -14.83
C PRO A 120 -3.27 8.89 -16.35
N GLY A 121 -3.38 10.08 -16.96
CA GLY A 121 -3.34 10.24 -18.43
C GLY A 121 -4.53 9.64 -19.17
N LEU A 122 -5.65 9.44 -18.48
CA LEU A 122 -6.84 8.77 -19.00
C LEU A 122 -7.99 9.76 -19.24
N GLU A 123 -8.89 9.39 -20.15
CA GLU A 123 -10.19 10.05 -20.25
C GLU A 123 -11.04 9.76 -19.02
N GLY A 124 -11.66 10.80 -18.46
CA GLY A 124 -12.51 10.72 -17.29
C GLY A 124 -13.82 9.93 -17.51
N GLY A 125 -14.80 10.18 -16.65
CA GLY A 125 -16.13 9.56 -16.73
C GLY A 125 -16.20 8.21 -16.02
N PHE A 126 -15.30 7.94 -15.07
CA PHE A 126 -15.40 6.77 -14.20
C PHE A 126 -16.56 6.91 -13.20
N ASP A 127 -17.27 5.81 -12.92
CA ASP A 127 -18.28 5.74 -11.88
C ASP A 127 -17.66 5.74 -10.48
N ALA A 128 -16.47 5.12 -10.36
CA ALA A 128 -15.72 5.11 -9.13
C ALA A 128 -14.21 5.16 -9.40
N ALA A 129 -13.47 5.74 -8.46
CA ALA A 129 -12.02 5.62 -8.39
C ALA A 129 -11.62 5.08 -7.02
N VAL A 130 -10.72 4.09 -7.03
CA VAL A 130 -10.28 3.38 -5.84
C VAL A 130 -8.77 3.33 -5.77
N GLY A 131 -8.23 3.11 -4.57
CA GLY A 131 -6.81 2.87 -4.35
C GLY A 131 -6.56 2.24 -2.99
N ARG A 132 -5.50 1.47 -2.88
CA ARG A 132 -5.09 0.86 -1.61
C ARG A 132 -3.58 0.96 -1.43
N LEU A 133 -3.14 1.56 -0.30
CA LEU A 133 -1.73 1.76 0.04
C LEU A 133 -0.97 2.59 -1.00
N VAL A 134 -1.59 3.65 -1.48
CA VAL A 134 -1.07 4.56 -2.50
C VAL A 134 -0.71 5.89 -1.89
N LEU A 135 -1.63 6.47 -1.13
CA LEU A 135 -1.49 7.84 -0.62
C LEU A 135 -0.38 7.96 0.42
N MET A 136 -0.10 6.89 1.17
CA MET A 136 1.00 6.83 2.12
C MET A 136 2.39 7.03 1.47
N HIS A 137 2.48 6.82 0.16
CA HIS A 137 3.71 6.99 -0.64
C HIS A 137 3.75 8.33 -1.40
N GLN A 138 2.68 9.13 -1.34
CA GLN A 138 2.58 10.37 -2.10
C GLN A 138 3.09 11.56 -1.30
N PRO A 139 3.90 12.43 -1.89
CA PRO A 139 4.36 13.64 -1.20
C PRO A 139 3.21 14.63 -0.91
N ASN A 140 2.13 14.56 -1.68
CA ASN A 140 0.91 15.35 -1.48
C ASN A 140 -0.34 14.50 -1.74
N PRO A 141 -0.84 13.78 -0.72
CA PRO A 141 -2.02 12.92 -0.84
C PRO A 141 -3.27 13.65 -1.31
N ALA A 142 -3.48 14.89 -0.88
CA ALA A 142 -4.64 15.69 -1.29
C ALA A 142 -4.61 16.04 -2.77
N LYS A 143 -3.44 16.38 -3.33
CA LYS A 143 -3.27 16.62 -4.76
C LYS A 143 -3.59 15.36 -5.57
N THR A 144 -3.06 14.21 -5.15
CA THR A 144 -3.35 12.92 -5.80
C THR A 144 -4.84 12.62 -5.77
N LEU A 145 -5.51 12.77 -4.61
CA LEU A 145 -6.97 12.60 -4.51
C LEU A 145 -7.73 13.57 -5.42
N GLY A 146 -7.32 14.83 -5.52
CA GLY A 146 -7.93 15.82 -6.42
C GLY A 146 -7.81 15.42 -7.89
N SER A 147 -6.63 14.96 -8.32
CA SER A 147 -6.40 14.44 -9.68
C SER A 147 -7.28 13.24 -9.97
N VAL A 148 -7.31 12.26 -9.06
CA VAL A 148 -8.14 11.05 -9.18
C VAL A 148 -9.63 11.40 -9.20
N ALA A 149 -10.08 12.30 -8.33
CA ALA A 149 -11.46 12.76 -8.28
C ALA A 149 -11.89 13.46 -9.58
N SER A 150 -10.95 14.16 -10.27
CA SER A 150 -11.25 14.79 -11.56
C SER A 150 -11.67 13.80 -12.64
N MET A 151 -11.19 12.56 -12.55
CA MET A 151 -11.51 11.46 -13.49
C MET A 151 -12.88 10.83 -13.22
N VAL A 152 -13.44 11.02 -12.03
CA VAL A 152 -14.75 10.48 -11.64
C VAL A 152 -15.85 11.45 -12.09
N ARG A 153 -16.96 10.92 -12.60
CA ARG A 153 -18.14 11.74 -12.94
C ARG A 153 -18.78 12.36 -11.70
N PRO A 154 -19.54 13.46 -11.81
CA PRO A 154 -20.36 13.96 -10.72
C PRO A 154 -21.29 12.89 -10.14
N GLY A 155 -21.39 12.81 -8.81
CA GLY A 155 -22.12 11.76 -8.10
C GLY A 155 -21.45 10.39 -8.07
N GLY A 156 -20.31 10.22 -8.74
CA GLY A 156 -19.48 9.01 -8.63
C GLY A 156 -18.73 8.94 -7.31
N VAL A 157 -17.99 7.86 -7.07
CA VAL A 157 -17.40 7.55 -5.77
C VAL A 157 -15.87 7.57 -5.82
N VAL A 158 -15.26 8.17 -4.79
CA VAL A 158 -13.81 8.06 -4.52
C VAL A 158 -13.65 7.26 -3.22
N ALA A 159 -12.87 6.15 -3.26
CA ALA A 159 -12.71 5.26 -2.12
C ALA A 159 -11.25 4.80 -1.98
N PHE A 160 -10.65 5.05 -0.83
CA PHE A 160 -9.26 4.69 -0.54
C PHE A 160 -9.11 3.90 0.74
N GLN A 161 -8.09 3.05 0.76
CA GLN A 161 -7.68 2.30 1.95
C GLN A 161 -6.20 2.52 2.22
N GLU A 162 -5.88 2.93 3.45
CA GLU A 162 -4.51 3.20 3.87
C GLU A 162 -4.22 2.58 5.23
N TYR A 163 -2.95 2.26 5.47
CA TYR A 163 -2.53 1.71 6.74
C TYR A 163 -2.32 2.77 7.82
N ASN A 164 -2.48 2.30 9.07
CA ASN A 164 -1.75 2.79 10.21
C ASN A 164 -0.72 1.72 10.60
N CYS A 165 0.55 2.01 10.35
CA CYS A 165 1.70 1.12 10.53
C CYS A 165 2.60 1.58 11.68
N THR A 166 2.03 1.93 12.83
CA THR A 166 2.81 2.35 13.99
C THR A 166 2.93 1.23 15.01
N THR A 167 3.95 1.26 15.84
CA THR A 167 4.11 0.30 16.95
C THR A 167 2.95 0.32 17.94
N ARG A 168 2.15 1.40 17.98
CA ARG A 168 0.92 1.48 18.80
C ARG A 168 -0.26 0.77 18.15
N SER A 169 -0.30 0.73 16.81
CA SER A 169 -1.38 0.09 16.06
C SER A 169 -1.13 -1.40 15.82
N MET A 170 0.13 -1.83 15.81
CA MET A 170 0.56 -3.19 15.52
C MET A 170 0.97 -3.89 16.82
N VAL A 171 0.09 -4.70 17.40
CA VAL A 171 0.26 -5.24 18.75
C VAL A 171 -0.04 -6.73 18.83
N ALA A 172 0.38 -7.36 19.93
CA ALA A 172 -0.06 -8.70 20.33
C ALA A 172 -0.55 -8.70 21.78
N PHE A 173 -1.46 -9.60 22.09
CA PHE A 173 -1.95 -9.81 23.45
C PHE A 173 -2.08 -11.33 23.75
N PRO A 174 -1.43 -11.83 24.82
CA PRO A 174 -0.45 -11.11 25.63
C PRO A 174 0.74 -10.62 24.79
N PRO A 175 1.53 -9.65 25.27
CA PRO A 175 2.70 -9.16 24.53
C PRO A 175 3.65 -10.31 24.17
N THR A 176 3.98 -10.43 22.89
CA THR A 176 4.94 -11.40 22.34
C THR A 176 6.14 -10.62 21.81
N PRO A 177 7.34 -10.79 22.41
CA PRO A 177 8.53 -9.99 22.11
C PRO A 177 8.91 -10.01 20.62
N LEU A 178 9.00 -11.18 20.00
CA LEU A 178 9.41 -11.31 18.60
C LEU A 178 8.40 -10.64 17.65
N TRP A 179 7.09 -10.73 17.95
CA TRP A 179 6.06 -10.02 17.19
C TRP A 179 6.26 -8.51 17.26
N ALA A 180 6.46 -7.98 18.46
CA ALA A 180 6.67 -6.55 18.68
C ALA A 180 7.94 -6.06 17.98
N GLU A 181 9.01 -6.85 18.00
CA GLU A 181 10.29 -6.56 17.37
C GLU A 181 10.16 -6.55 15.83
N ALA A 182 9.56 -7.59 15.23
CA ALA A 182 9.36 -7.67 13.79
C ALA A 182 8.51 -6.52 13.24
N LEU A 183 7.42 -6.16 13.92
CA LEU A 183 6.58 -5.03 13.51
C LEU A 183 7.25 -3.68 13.82
N GLY A 184 8.12 -3.62 14.82
CA GLY A 184 8.97 -2.47 15.09
C GLY A 184 9.96 -2.20 13.95
N TRP A 185 10.58 -3.24 13.41
CA TRP A 185 11.45 -3.11 12.21
C TRP A 185 10.70 -2.58 11.00
N ILE A 186 9.49 -3.10 10.75
CA ILE A 186 8.63 -2.63 9.66
C ILE A 186 8.32 -1.14 9.80
N ALA A 187 7.83 -0.73 10.98
CA ALA A 187 7.50 0.67 11.24
C ALA A 187 8.73 1.58 11.04
N ALA A 188 9.88 1.21 11.64
CA ALA A 188 11.09 2.00 11.56
C ALA A 188 11.64 2.12 10.13
N ALA A 189 11.56 1.05 9.33
CA ALA A 189 12.00 1.08 7.93
C ALA A 189 11.12 2.03 7.10
N LEU A 190 9.80 1.95 7.25
CA LEU A 190 8.85 2.80 6.53
C LEU A 190 9.01 4.28 6.92
N GLU A 191 9.10 4.59 8.22
CA GLU A 191 9.33 5.96 8.71
C GLU A 191 10.62 6.56 8.16
N ARG A 192 11.76 5.80 8.21
CA ARG A 192 13.04 6.28 7.68
C ARG A 192 13.06 6.40 6.15
N ALA A 193 12.22 5.66 5.46
CA ALA A 193 12.00 5.78 4.02
C ALA A 193 11.07 6.94 3.64
N GLY A 194 10.53 7.70 4.61
CA GLY A 194 9.64 8.84 4.38
C GLY A 194 8.21 8.44 4.03
N VAL A 195 7.81 7.20 4.31
CA VAL A 195 6.43 6.74 4.12
C VAL A 195 5.56 7.28 5.25
N GLU A 196 4.36 7.77 4.92
CA GLU A 196 3.40 8.25 5.90
C GLU A 196 2.71 7.07 6.61
N THR A 197 3.20 6.69 7.77
CA THR A 197 2.77 5.51 8.52
C THR A 197 1.42 5.65 9.22
N GLU A 198 0.86 6.85 9.30
CA GLU A 198 -0.47 7.13 9.85
C GLU A 198 -1.46 7.64 8.78
N MET A 199 -1.21 7.33 7.50
CA MET A 199 -2.03 7.82 6.39
C MET A 199 -3.50 7.47 6.54
N GLY A 200 -3.81 6.32 7.12
CA GLY A 200 -5.19 5.93 7.40
C GLY A 200 -5.97 6.97 8.20
N PHE A 201 -5.38 7.53 9.26
CA PHE A 201 -6.04 8.58 10.06
C PHE A 201 -5.98 9.96 9.40
N LYS A 202 -5.10 10.16 8.41
CA LYS A 202 -5.01 11.42 7.65
C LYS A 202 -5.96 11.47 6.47
N LEU A 203 -6.60 10.34 6.08
CA LEU A 203 -7.53 10.28 4.94
C LEU A 203 -8.61 11.36 5.01
N ARG A 204 -9.24 11.57 6.18
CA ARG A 204 -10.27 12.60 6.33
C ARG A 204 -9.78 13.99 5.91
N GLY A 205 -8.61 14.39 6.40
CA GLY A 205 -7.99 15.67 6.03
C GLY A 205 -7.68 15.74 4.54
N ALA A 206 -7.08 14.69 3.99
CA ALA A 206 -6.73 14.63 2.58
C ALA A 206 -7.96 14.72 1.65
N PHE A 207 -9.09 14.08 2.01
CA PHE A 207 -10.37 14.22 1.28
C PHE A 207 -10.89 15.66 1.32
N ALA A 208 -10.88 16.30 2.48
CA ALA A 208 -11.31 17.69 2.65
C ALA A 208 -10.45 18.67 1.84
N GLU A 209 -9.12 18.53 1.90
CA GLU A 209 -8.17 19.35 1.13
C GLU A 209 -8.28 19.12 -0.39
N ALA A 210 -8.67 17.92 -0.81
CA ALA A 210 -8.96 17.61 -2.21
C ALA A 210 -10.31 18.16 -2.71
N GLY A 211 -11.12 18.80 -1.84
CA GLY A 211 -12.43 19.34 -2.18
C GLY A 211 -13.52 18.28 -2.32
N LEU A 212 -13.32 17.10 -1.78
CA LEU A 212 -14.31 16.04 -1.72
C LEU A 212 -15.28 16.25 -0.54
N ALA A 213 -16.44 15.62 -0.61
CA ALA A 213 -17.37 15.59 0.51
C ALA A 213 -16.77 14.90 1.74
N GLU A 214 -17.36 15.15 2.92
CA GLU A 214 -16.97 14.46 4.16
C GLU A 214 -17.00 12.94 3.96
N PRO A 215 -15.87 12.22 4.09
CA PRO A 215 -15.85 10.79 3.84
C PRO A 215 -16.51 10.01 4.97
N LYS A 216 -17.23 8.96 4.61
CA LYS A 216 -17.50 7.87 5.55
C LYS A 216 -16.21 7.10 5.76
N MET A 217 -15.99 6.63 6.98
CA MET A 217 -14.75 5.94 7.34
C MET A 217 -15.03 4.66 8.12
N GLU A 218 -14.17 3.68 7.95
CA GLU A 218 -14.22 2.42 8.68
C GLU A 218 -12.77 1.93 8.95
N LEU A 219 -12.53 1.42 10.16
CA LEU A 219 -11.27 0.79 10.52
C LEU A 219 -11.47 -0.71 10.61
N ASN A 220 -10.59 -1.47 9.95
CA ASN A 220 -10.56 -2.92 9.97
C ASN A 220 -9.14 -3.39 10.27
N ALA A 221 -9.02 -4.52 10.95
CA ALA A 221 -7.74 -5.16 11.19
C ALA A 221 -7.90 -6.69 11.18
N PRO A 222 -6.99 -7.42 10.54
CA PRO A 222 -6.93 -8.86 10.73
C PRO A 222 -6.41 -9.15 12.13
N VAL A 223 -7.06 -10.07 12.83
CA VAL A 223 -6.66 -10.50 14.19
C VAL A 223 -6.62 -12.02 14.22
N GLY A 224 -5.57 -12.58 14.78
CA GLY A 224 -5.43 -14.02 14.93
C GLY A 224 -4.14 -14.41 15.62
N GLY A 225 -3.90 -15.71 15.80
CA GLY A 225 -2.73 -16.21 16.54
C GLY A 225 -2.56 -17.72 16.47
N GLY A 226 -3.56 -18.41 15.89
CA GLY A 226 -3.48 -19.86 15.73
C GLY A 226 -2.47 -20.31 14.68
N PRO A 227 -2.11 -21.62 14.63
CA PRO A 227 -1.03 -22.12 13.76
C PRO A 227 -1.29 -21.91 12.25
N GLY A 228 -2.54 -21.79 11.84
CA GLY A 228 -2.94 -21.54 10.44
C GLY A 228 -3.24 -20.06 10.16
N TRP A 229 -2.94 -19.13 11.06
CA TRP A 229 -3.19 -17.72 10.80
C TRP A 229 -2.10 -17.11 9.91
N GLY A 230 -2.48 -16.54 8.77
CA GLY A 230 -1.57 -15.97 7.79
C GLY A 230 -0.84 -14.69 8.20
N GLY A 231 -1.11 -14.16 9.40
CA GLY A 231 -0.44 -12.96 9.91
C GLY A 231 1.04 -13.16 10.23
N HIS A 232 1.45 -14.40 10.58
CA HIS A 232 2.85 -14.72 10.82
C HIS A 232 3.67 -14.62 9.54
N GLU A 233 3.19 -15.22 8.47
CA GLU A 233 3.78 -15.14 7.13
C GLU A 233 3.77 -13.72 6.61
N PHE A 234 2.66 -13.00 6.79
CA PHE A 234 2.56 -11.59 6.40
C PHE A 234 3.66 -10.73 7.06
N ALA A 235 3.86 -10.87 8.37
CA ALA A 235 4.88 -10.10 9.09
C ALA A 235 6.30 -10.48 8.60
N ALA A 236 6.60 -11.77 8.51
CA ALA A 236 7.91 -12.25 8.07
C ALA A 236 8.25 -11.83 6.62
N GLU A 237 7.31 -11.97 5.70
CA GLU A 237 7.51 -11.60 4.31
C GLU A 237 7.61 -10.07 4.14
N THR A 238 6.91 -9.30 4.97
CA THR A 238 7.08 -7.85 4.98
C THR A 238 8.47 -7.45 5.46
N VAL A 239 8.98 -8.08 6.53
CA VAL A 239 10.35 -7.88 6.98
C VAL A 239 11.34 -8.29 5.88
N ARG A 240 11.16 -9.44 5.23
CA ARG A 240 12.02 -9.91 4.12
C ARG A 240 12.10 -8.88 3.00
N THR A 241 10.96 -8.32 2.60
CA THR A 241 10.92 -7.30 1.55
C THR A 241 11.63 -6.01 1.94
N LEU A 242 11.50 -5.62 3.21
CA LEU A 242 12.13 -4.40 3.74
C LEU A 242 13.60 -4.61 4.14
N LEU A 243 14.12 -5.83 4.06
CA LEU A 243 15.48 -6.16 4.50
C LEU A 243 16.56 -5.23 3.91
N PRO A 244 16.56 -4.92 2.59
CA PRO A 244 17.52 -3.98 2.03
C PRO A 244 17.47 -2.58 2.65
N LEU A 245 16.30 -2.13 3.06
CA LEU A 245 16.14 -0.85 3.76
C LEU A 245 16.55 -0.95 5.23
N LEU A 246 16.22 -2.05 5.89
CA LEU A 246 16.60 -2.31 7.27
C LEU A 246 18.13 -2.30 7.43
N GLU A 247 18.83 -2.97 6.53
CA GLU A 247 20.30 -2.98 6.50
C GLU A 247 20.88 -1.60 6.13
N ARG A 248 20.35 -0.96 5.08
CA ARG A 248 20.76 0.38 4.65
C ARG A 248 20.64 1.42 5.78
N PHE A 249 19.59 1.32 6.57
CA PHE A 249 19.35 2.22 7.69
C PHE A 249 20.01 1.79 9.00
N GLY A 250 20.72 0.65 9.01
CA GLY A 250 21.35 0.12 10.21
C GLY A 250 20.35 -0.22 11.32
N ILE A 251 19.17 -0.73 10.96
CA ILE A 251 18.13 -1.12 11.92
C ILE A 251 18.41 -2.55 12.40
N VAL A 252 18.57 -3.48 11.47
CA VAL A 252 18.85 -4.90 11.72
C VAL A 252 19.38 -5.54 10.44
N SER A 253 20.25 -6.55 10.55
CA SER A 253 20.77 -7.32 9.43
C SER A 253 19.94 -8.59 9.16
N ALA A 254 20.12 -9.18 7.97
CA ALA A 254 19.49 -10.45 7.61
C ALA A 254 19.87 -11.58 8.58
N GLU A 255 21.13 -11.59 9.05
CA GLU A 255 21.65 -12.58 9.99
C GLU A 255 20.97 -12.45 11.36
N GLU A 256 20.87 -11.23 11.91
CA GLU A 256 20.19 -10.95 13.18
C GLU A 256 18.71 -11.29 13.13
N VAL A 257 18.02 -10.97 12.03
CA VAL A 257 16.62 -11.33 11.82
C VAL A 257 16.42 -12.84 11.76
N GLY A 258 17.36 -13.59 11.18
CA GLY A 258 17.16 -15.01 10.88
C GLY A 258 15.95 -15.22 9.97
N ILE A 259 15.91 -14.48 8.86
CA ILE A 259 14.72 -14.27 8.02
C ILE A 259 14.11 -15.57 7.48
N GLU A 260 14.92 -16.63 7.26
CA GLU A 260 14.44 -17.91 6.73
C GLU A 260 13.51 -18.64 7.70
N THR A 261 13.65 -18.38 9.01
CA THR A 261 12.86 -19.04 10.06
C THR A 261 11.90 -18.07 10.78
N LEU A 262 11.87 -16.80 10.37
CA LEU A 262 11.12 -15.76 11.09
C LEU A 262 9.63 -16.09 11.19
N ALA A 263 8.99 -16.54 10.10
CA ALA A 263 7.57 -16.89 10.11
C ALA A 263 7.26 -18.02 11.10
N GLU A 264 8.11 -19.05 11.14
CA GLU A 264 7.96 -20.18 12.06
C GLU A 264 8.11 -19.73 13.52
N ARG A 265 9.17 -18.97 13.82
CA ARG A 265 9.41 -18.46 15.19
C ARG A 265 8.27 -17.54 15.68
N LEU A 266 7.75 -16.66 14.80
CA LEU A 266 6.58 -15.84 15.11
C LEU A 266 5.36 -16.69 15.43
N ARG A 267 5.12 -17.76 14.65
CA ARG A 267 4.02 -18.70 14.89
C ARG A 267 4.20 -19.45 16.21
N GLU A 268 5.37 -20.02 16.45
CA GLU A 268 5.67 -20.77 17.67
C GLU A 268 5.47 -19.91 18.91
N GLU A 269 6.02 -18.69 18.94
CA GLU A 269 5.90 -17.77 20.07
C GLU A 269 4.42 -17.39 20.32
N MET A 270 3.69 -17.04 19.26
CA MET A 270 2.29 -16.64 19.36
C MET A 270 1.41 -17.80 19.85
N VAL A 271 1.60 -19.01 19.31
CA VAL A 271 0.86 -20.21 19.70
C VAL A 271 1.20 -20.60 21.13
N ALA A 272 2.47 -20.59 21.52
CA ALA A 272 2.91 -20.92 22.87
C ALA A 272 2.34 -19.95 23.92
N SER A 273 2.18 -18.68 23.59
CA SER A 273 1.58 -17.68 24.48
C SER A 273 0.05 -17.77 24.55
N GLY A 274 -0.61 -18.55 23.68
CA GLY A 274 -2.06 -18.52 23.49
C GLY A 274 -2.57 -17.16 23.02
N GLY A 275 -1.69 -16.38 22.39
CA GLY A 275 -1.91 -14.99 22.06
C GLY A 275 -2.62 -14.74 20.74
N VAL A 276 -2.95 -13.48 20.54
CA VAL A 276 -3.43 -12.93 19.27
C VAL A 276 -2.58 -11.76 18.86
N GLY A 277 -2.23 -11.71 17.56
CA GLY A 277 -1.52 -10.60 16.94
C GLY A 277 -2.45 -9.76 16.07
N LYS A 278 -2.12 -8.50 15.96
CA LYS A 278 -2.77 -7.54 15.06
C LYS A 278 -1.67 -6.82 14.24
N PRO A 279 -1.53 -7.11 12.95
CA PRO A 279 -0.67 -6.37 12.04
C PRO A 279 -1.28 -4.99 11.72
N PRO A 280 -0.79 -4.23 10.71
CA PRO A 280 -1.31 -2.90 10.40
C PRO A 280 -2.83 -2.82 10.33
N GLU A 281 -3.39 -1.76 10.89
CA GLU A 281 -4.79 -1.42 10.72
C GLU A 281 -5.02 -0.85 9.32
N MET A 282 -6.12 -1.25 8.69
CA MET A 282 -6.57 -0.72 7.41
C MET A 282 -7.72 0.25 7.64
N VAL A 283 -7.51 1.52 7.37
CA VAL A 283 -8.56 2.54 7.38
C VAL A 283 -9.08 2.73 5.98
N SER A 284 -10.38 2.58 5.83
CA SER A 284 -11.13 2.86 4.60
C SER A 284 -11.79 4.22 4.70
N ALA A 285 -11.75 5.00 3.62
CA ALA A 285 -12.50 6.25 3.50
C ALA A 285 -13.14 6.33 2.12
N TRP A 286 -14.42 6.75 2.05
CA TRP A 286 -15.11 6.92 0.77
C TRP A 286 -16.10 8.07 0.82
N ALA A 287 -16.19 8.80 -0.29
CA ALA A 287 -17.10 9.90 -0.48
C ALA A 287 -17.64 9.94 -1.91
N GLN A 288 -18.82 10.54 -2.09
CA GLN A 288 -19.30 10.89 -3.42
C GLN A 288 -18.64 12.19 -3.88
N LYS A 289 -18.28 12.22 -5.16
CA LYS A 289 -17.88 13.47 -5.81
C LYS A 289 -19.08 14.39 -5.94
N PRO A 290 -18.98 15.65 -5.55
CA PRO A 290 -20.01 16.66 -5.76
C PRO A 290 -20.42 16.80 -7.24
#